data_d3551ab89d00848e9ab4d3c9135f37e6
#
_entry.id   d3551ab89d00848e9ab4d3c9135f37e6
#
_cell.length_a   1.000
_cell.length_b   1.000
_cell.length_c   1.000
_cell.angle_alpha   90.00
_cell.angle_beta   90.00
_cell.angle_gamma   90.00
#
_symmetry.space_group_name_H-M   'P 1'
#
loop_
_entity.id
_entity.type
_entity.pdbx_description
1 polymer ?
#
loop_
_entity_poly.entity_id
_entity_poly.type
_entity_poly.pdbx_seq_one_letter_code
_entity_poly.pdbx_strand_id
1 'polypeptide(L)'
;MAYKTDIEIAQECKMRPITEIAKIAHLDEDMIEQYGKYKAKVDLSILKDETRKNGKLILVTAITPTPAGEGKTTTTIGLADGLKRIGKNVTVALREPSLGPVFGVKGGAAGGGYAQVVPMEDINLHFTGDFHAIGAANNLLAAMLDNHIQQGNSLGSDVRKITWKRCVDMNDRQLRFITDGLGGKANGVPREDGFEITVASEIMAVLCLSNSISDLKERLSRIIVGYTYDDKPVTCGELKAAGAMTALLKDAIRPNLVQTLEGTPAFVHGGPFANIAHGCNSVMATKIALKMGDYAITEAGFGADLGAEKFLDIKWRMAGLTPDAVVVVATVRALKMHGGKAKNDLATEDIAALEKGIPNLLRHVSNMKNVYKLPCVVAVNRFPTDTDNEIDFIIKKCRELGVNTVLSTVWADGGKGGEELAKEVVRLCEEEQGDFTFSYELDTTIEEKIESVVKKVYGGDEIIVTPAAKKQIDSLTALGFDKCPVCIAKTQYSFSDDPTKLGAPEGFKVTVRNVKISAGAGFIVVLTGDILTMPGLPKVPAAERIDVDENGKISGLF
;
A
#
# COMPACT_ATOMS: atom_id res chain seq x y z
N MET A 1 -15.64 -11.07 29.72
CA MET A 1 -15.51 -9.59 29.67
C MET A 1 -15.60 -9.21 28.20
N ALA A 2 -16.34 -8.14 27.86
CA ALA A 2 -16.30 -7.63 26.51
C ALA A 2 -14.90 -7.04 26.24
N TYR A 3 -14.33 -7.32 25.08
CA TYR A 3 -13.08 -6.69 24.66
C TYR A 3 -13.33 -5.21 24.39
N LYS A 4 -12.37 -4.35 24.74
CA LYS A 4 -12.41 -2.94 24.39
C LYS A 4 -12.28 -2.78 22.87
N THR A 5 -12.90 -1.76 22.33
CA THR A 5 -12.73 -1.38 20.92
C THR A 5 -11.35 -0.79 20.68
N ASP A 6 -10.90 -0.78 19.42
CA ASP A 6 -9.58 -0.27 19.06
C ASP A 6 -9.42 1.21 19.45
N ILE A 7 -10.47 2.04 19.29
CA ILE A 7 -10.44 3.44 19.69
C ILE A 7 -10.37 3.61 21.21
N GLU A 8 -11.08 2.79 22.00
CA GLU A 8 -11.01 2.86 23.46
C GLU A 8 -9.60 2.53 23.96
N ILE A 9 -8.93 1.51 23.37
CA ILE A 9 -7.55 1.15 23.69
C ILE A 9 -6.61 2.31 23.34
N ALA A 10 -6.76 2.92 22.18
CA ALA A 10 -5.94 4.04 21.73
C ALA A 10 -6.11 5.28 22.63
N GLN A 11 -7.34 5.61 23.01
CA GLN A 11 -7.67 6.76 23.86
C GLN A 11 -7.14 6.60 25.31
N GLU A 12 -7.01 5.38 25.82
CA GLU A 12 -6.44 5.10 27.13
C GLU A 12 -4.91 5.16 27.14
N CYS A 13 -4.27 5.16 25.97
CA CYS A 13 -2.81 5.18 25.87
C CYS A 13 -2.22 6.46 26.43
N LYS A 14 -1.26 6.33 27.32
CA LYS A 14 -0.44 7.44 27.82
C LYS A 14 0.72 7.69 26.85
N MET A 15 0.42 8.39 25.75
CA MET A 15 1.42 8.73 24.74
C MET A 15 2.58 9.55 25.30
N ARG A 16 3.79 9.25 24.86
CA ARG A 16 5.00 10.07 25.12
C ARG A 16 4.99 11.30 24.21
N PRO A 17 5.53 12.44 24.64
CA PRO A 17 5.79 13.55 23.74
C PRO A 17 6.62 13.13 22.54
N ILE A 18 6.32 13.70 21.37
CA ILE A 18 7.00 13.29 20.13
C ILE A 18 8.51 13.54 20.15
N THR A 19 8.97 14.51 20.93
CA THR A 19 10.39 14.78 21.15
C THR A 19 11.10 13.63 21.88
N GLU A 20 10.41 12.91 22.77
CA GLU A 20 10.96 11.70 23.40
C GLU A 20 11.02 10.53 22.40
N ILE A 21 10.01 10.40 21.55
CA ILE A 21 10.01 9.38 20.49
C ILE A 21 11.11 9.66 19.46
N ALA A 22 11.33 10.92 19.10
CA ALA A 22 12.44 11.31 18.24
C ALA A 22 13.79 10.90 18.83
N LYS A 23 14.00 11.12 20.13
CA LYS A 23 15.23 10.66 20.83
C LYS A 23 15.38 9.14 20.80
N ILE A 24 14.30 8.39 20.99
CA ILE A 24 14.31 6.91 20.85
C ILE A 24 14.67 6.49 19.43
N ALA A 25 14.20 7.23 18.42
CA ALA A 25 14.54 7.05 17.02
C ALA A 25 15.92 7.62 16.63
N HIS A 26 16.74 8.08 17.59
CA HIS A 26 18.04 8.73 17.34
C HIS A 26 17.94 9.95 16.39
N LEU A 27 16.82 10.68 16.44
CA LEU A 27 16.61 11.94 15.75
C LEU A 27 16.85 13.10 16.72
N ASP A 28 17.69 14.03 16.33
CA ASP A 28 17.90 15.27 17.06
C ASP A 28 16.68 16.19 16.90
N GLU A 29 16.50 17.13 17.81
CA GLU A 29 15.29 17.96 17.87
C GLU A 29 15.17 18.90 16.65
N ASP A 30 16.27 19.30 16.07
CA ASP A 30 16.32 20.11 14.83
C ASP A 30 16.02 19.29 13.55
N MET A 31 16.01 17.96 13.65
CA MET A 31 15.62 17.07 12.54
C MET A 31 14.12 16.80 12.47
N ILE A 32 13.34 17.37 13.37
CA ILE A 32 11.88 17.21 13.40
C ILE A 32 11.18 18.57 13.47
N GLU A 33 10.02 18.66 12.82
CA GLU A 33 9.07 19.76 12.96
C GLU A 33 7.81 19.22 13.63
N GLN A 34 7.53 19.73 14.85
CA GLN A 34 6.40 19.26 15.64
C GLN A 34 5.06 19.71 15.06
N TYR A 35 4.15 18.79 14.88
CA TYR A 35 2.75 19.00 14.53
C TYR A 35 1.88 18.69 15.76
N GLY A 36 1.98 19.54 16.79
CA GLY A 36 1.40 19.30 18.10
C GLY A 36 2.29 18.41 18.97
N LYS A 37 1.73 17.85 20.05
CA LYS A 37 2.49 17.16 21.09
C LYS A 37 2.96 15.75 20.70
N TYR A 38 2.25 15.08 19.77
CA TYR A 38 2.38 13.64 19.54
C TYR A 38 2.71 13.25 18.10
N LYS A 39 2.91 14.23 17.22
CA LYS A 39 3.26 14.04 15.81
C LYS A 39 4.37 14.99 15.38
N ALA A 40 5.18 14.60 14.42
CA ALA A 40 6.17 15.48 13.81
C ALA A 40 6.43 15.10 12.36
N LYS A 41 6.86 16.05 11.54
CA LYS A 41 7.49 15.82 10.25
C LYS A 41 8.98 15.60 10.44
N VAL A 42 9.57 14.68 9.68
CA VAL A 42 11.00 14.38 9.74
C VAL A 42 11.73 15.08 8.60
N ASP A 43 12.85 15.72 8.89
CA ASP A 43 13.68 16.38 7.89
C ASP A 43 14.38 15.37 6.99
N LEU A 44 14.41 15.65 5.69
CA LEU A 44 15.02 14.76 4.69
C LEU A 44 16.56 14.80 4.67
N SER A 45 17.18 15.74 5.38
CA SER A 45 18.65 15.83 5.52
C SER A 45 19.24 14.55 6.11
N ILE A 46 18.47 13.83 6.95
CA ILE A 46 18.86 12.55 7.53
C ILE A 46 19.23 11.51 6.46
N LEU A 47 18.63 11.57 5.28
CA LEU A 47 18.94 10.65 4.18
C LEU A 47 20.32 10.90 3.56
N LYS A 48 20.89 12.08 3.79
CA LYS A 48 22.23 12.48 3.33
C LYS A 48 23.34 12.12 4.33
N ASP A 49 22.96 11.69 5.54
CA ASP A 49 23.93 11.28 6.55
C ASP A 49 24.51 9.90 6.21
N GLU A 50 25.71 9.90 5.61
CA GLU A 50 26.44 8.69 5.20
C GLU A 50 27.08 7.96 6.41
N THR A 51 27.15 8.61 7.57
CA THR A 51 27.70 7.98 8.78
C THR A 51 26.76 6.95 9.38
N ARG A 52 25.45 7.07 9.12
CA ARG A 52 24.43 6.14 9.57
C ARG A 52 24.28 4.98 8.58
N LYS A 53 24.63 3.79 9.04
CA LYS A 53 24.40 2.56 8.25
C LYS A 53 22.91 2.21 8.23
N ASN A 54 22.47 1.57 7.15
CA ASN A 54 21.12 1.00 7.10
C ASN A 54 21.03 -0.24 8.01
N GLY A 55 19.93 -0.35 8.72
CA GLY A 55 19.54 -1.57 9.42
C GLY A 55 18.99 -2.64 8.48
N LYS A 56 18.49 -3.74 9.07
CA LYS A 56 17.85 -4.84 8.38
C LYS A 56 16.42 -4.50 8.00
N LEU A 57 16.03 -4.76 6.75
CA LEU A 57 14.68 -4.51 6.25
C LEU A 57 13.81 -5.76 6.37
N ILE A 58 12.69 -5.65 7.06
CA ILE A 58 11.70 -6.71 7.21
C ILE A 58 10.43 -6.31 6.47
N LEU A 59 10.02 -7.12 5.49
CA LEU A 59 8.77 -6.92 4.76
C LEU A 59 7.67 -7.79 5.33
N VAL A 60 6.59 -7.18 5.83
CA VAL A 60 5.38 -7.89 6.26
C VAL A 60 4.35 -7.88 5.13
N THR A 61 3.91 -9.05 4.75
CA THR A 61 2.85 -9.27 3.77
C THR A 61 1.85 -10.29 4.29
N ALA A 62 0.88 -10.72 3.49
CA ALA A 62 -0.13 -11.67 3.92
C ALA A 62 -0.57 -12.59 2.79
N ILE A 63 -1.36 -13.60 3.15
CA ILE A 63 -2.14 -14.41 2.21
C ILE A 63 -3.15 -13.53 1.47
N THR A 64 -3.79 -14.08 0.43
CA THR A 64 -4.87 -13.41 -0.29
C THR A 64 -5.96 -12.94 0.69
N PRO A 65 -6.32 -11.63 0.69
CA PRO A 65 -7.26 -11.09 1.67
C PRO A 65 -8.67 -11.68 1.56
N THR A 66 -9.34 -11.73 2.69
CA THR A 66 -10.73 -12.17 2.81
C THR A 66 -11.55 -11.13 3.60
N PRO A 67 -12.88 -11.19 3.56
CA PRO A 67 -13.72 -10.37 4.43
C PRO A 67 -13.54 -10.64 5.95
N ALA A 68 -12.80 -11.70 6.32
CA ALA A 68 -12.46 -11.99 7.71
C ALA A 68 -11.27 -11.16 8.22
N GLY A 69 -10.45 -10.62 7.31
CA GLY A 69 -9.22 -9.90 7.61
C GLY A 69 -8.06 -10.82 8.00
N GLU A 70 -6.85 -10.38 7.74
CA GLU A 70 -5.61 -11.14 8.00
C GLU A 70 -4.79 -10.55 9.16
N GLY A 71 -5.05 -9.28 9.54
CA GLY A 71 -4.36 -8.60 10.63
C GLY A 71 -2.91 -8.25 10.32
N LYS A 72 -2.58 -7.95 9.06
CA LYS A 72 -1.23 -7.63 8.62
C LYS A 72 -0.62 -6.44 9.34
N THR A 73 -1.30 -5.28 9.38
CA THR A 73 -0.82 -4.07 10.05
C THR A 73 -0.66 -4.31 11.56
N THR A 74 -1.61 -5.01 12.17
CA THR A 74 -1.54 -5.43 13.59
C THR A 74 -0.30 -6.28 13.84
N THR A 75 -0.02 -7.27 12.98
CA THR A 75 1.18 -8.11 13.08
C THR A 75 2.47 -7.27 12.87
N THR A 76 2.46 -6.34 11.93
CA THR A 76 3.60 -5.44 11.65
C THR A 76 3.96 -4.62 12.89
N ILE A 77 2.97 -4.02 13.54
CA ILE A 77 3.16 -3.19 14.72
C ILE A 77 3.56 -4.05 15.92
N GLY A 78 2.85 -5.16 16.15
CA GLY A 78 3.15 -6.08 17.24
C GLY A 78 4.53 -6.73 17.14
N LEU A 79 5.00 -7.01 15.91
CA LEU A 79 6.38 -7.46 15.66
C LEU A 79 7.40 -6.38 16.02
N ALA A 80 7.12 -5.10 15.69
CA ALA A 80 7.99 -3.99 16.07
C ALA A 80 8.12 -3.87 17.61
N ASP A 81 6.99 -3.91 18.31
CA ASP A 81 7.00 -3.90 19.77
C ASP A 81 7.64 -5.17 20.34
N GLY A 82 7.47 -6.32 19.71
CA GLY A 82 8.15 -7.57 20.06
C GLY A 82 9.67 -7.49 19.92
N LEU A 83 10.19 -6.93 18.83
CA LEU A 83 11.63 -6.67 18.64
C LEU A 83 12.18 -5.74 19.70
N LYS A 84 11.45 -4.66 20.01
CA LYS A 84 11.84 -3.75 21.10
C LYS A 84 11.90 -4.46 22.45
N ARG A 85 10.94 -5.34 22.76
CA ARG A 85 10.90 -6.11 24.01
C ARG A 85 12.08 -7.07 24.17
N ILE A 86 12.57 -7.65 23.08
CA ILE A 86 13.78 -8.48 23.08
C ILE A 86 15.07 -7.66 22.97
N GLY A 87 15.00 -6.32 23.18
CA GLY A 87 16.15 -5.42 23.27
C GLY A 87 16.74 -4.97 21.93
N LYS A 88 16.02 -5.10 20.82
CA LYS A 88 16.49 -4.61 19.52
C LYS A 88 16.07 -3.14 19.31
N ASN A 89 16.92 -2.36 18.63
CA ASN A 89 16.59 -1.02 18.17
C ASN A 89 15.78 -1.16 16.87
N VAL A 90 14.51 -0.77 16.90
CA VAL A 90 13.55 -1.01 15.82
C VAL A 90 12.74 0.23 15.50
N THR A 91 12.41 0.38 14.21
CA THR A 91 11.48 1.36 13.69
C THR A 91 10.49 0.68 12.76
N VAL A 92 9.33 1.31 12.55
CA VAL A 92 8.33 0.79 11.63
C VAL A 92 7.92 1.87 10.62
N ALA A 93 7.74 1.49 9.35
CA ALA A 93 7.28 2.36 8.28
C ALA A 93 5.94 1.86 7.73
N LEU A 94 4.90 2.66 7.85
CA LEU A 94 3.51 2.31 7.53
C LEU A 94 2.90 3.25 6.49
N ARG A 95 1.79 2.82 5.90
CA ARG A 95 0.96 3.67 5.05
C ARG A 95 0.04 4.55 5.89
N GLU A 96 -0.21 5.74 5.38
CA GLU A 96 -1.24 6.63 5.90
C GLU A 96 -2.63 6.18 5.38
N PRO A 97 -3.68 6.11 6.24
CA PRO A 97 -5.01 5.74 5.81
C PRO A 97 -5.71 6.86 5.04
N SER A 98 -6.57 6.48 4.10
CA SER A 98 -7.44 7.38 3.33
C SER A 98 -8.82 7.50 3.98
N LEU A 99 -9.41 8.69 3.95
CA LEU A 99 -10.74 8.96 4.54
C LEU A 99 -11.84 8.11 3.91
N GLY A 100 -11.79 7.85 2.60
CA GLY A 100 -12.80 7.05 1.93
C GLY A 100 -13.00 5.67 2.56
N PRO A 101 -11.96 4.82 2.71
CA PRO A 101 -12.03 3.57 3.45
C PRO A 101 -12.44 3.73 4.92
N VAL A 102 -11.94 4.75 5.62
CA VAL A 102 -12.25 5.02 7.03
C VAL A 102 -13.75 5.24 7.25
N PHE A 103 -14.37 6.08 6.42
CA PHE A 103 -15.81 6.35 6.47
C PHE A 103 -16.66 5.32 5.71
N GLY A 104 -16.03 4.42 4.95
CA GLY A 104 -16.68 3.37 4.15
C GLY A 104 -16.93 2.07 4.91
N VAL A 105 -16.12 1.06 4.65
CA VAL A 105 -16.33 -0.32 5.13
C VAL A 105 -15.32 -0.73 6.16
N LYS A 106 -14.09 -0.18 6.09
CA LYS A 106 -12.91 -0.78 6.71
C LYS A 106 -12.24 0.19 7.66
N GLY A 107 -11.81 -0.31 8.80
CA GLY A 107 -10.94 0.36 9.73
C GLY A 107 -9.68 0.94 9.08
N GLY A 108 -9.14 1.97 9.69
CA GLY A 108 -7.92 2.63 9.27
C GLY A 108 -6.69 1.72 9.31
N ALA A 109 -5.56 2.23 8.81
CA ALA A 109 -4.29 1.50 8.79
C ALA A 109 -3.50 1.61 10.10
N ALA A 110 -4.15 1.89 11.24
CA ALA A 110 -3.48 2.12 12.52
C ALA A 110 -3.17 0.85 13.33
N GLY A 111 -3.51 -0.34 12.82
CA GLY A 111 -3.43 -1.61 13.56
C GLY A 111 -4.74 -1.93 14.27
N GLY A 112 -4.69 -2.80 15.30
CA GLY A 112 -5.87 -3.17 16.09
C GLY A 112 -5.51 -3.88 17.39
N GLY A 113 -6.45 -3.91 18.35
CA GLY A 113 -6.21 -4.41 19.70
C GLY A 113 -5.08 -3.67 20.38
N TYR A 114 -4.18 -4.41 21.00
CA TYR A 114 -3.00 -3.86 21.68
C TYR A 114 -1.77 -3.65 20.79
N ALA A 115 -1.92 -3.78 19.48
CA ALA A 115 -0.88 -3.49 18.48
C ALA A 115 -1.35 -2.39 17.52
N GLN A 116 -1.24 -1.14 17.95
CA GLN A 116 -1.66 0.05 17.23
C GLN A 116 -0.60 1.15 17.21
N VAL A 117 -0.66 2.04 16.21
CA VAL A 117 0.03 3.35 16.21
C VAL A 117 -0.92 4.43 16.69
N VAL A 118 -0.38 5.38 17.44
CA VAL A 118 -1.12 6.49 18.04
C VAL A 118 -0.39 7.83 17.77
N PRO A 119 -1.15 8.94 17.64
CA PRO A 119 -2.57 9.18 17.92
C PRO A 119 -3.48 8.61 16.80
N MET A 120 -4.31 7.63 17.13
CA MET A 120 -5.12 6.89 16.16
C MET A 120 -6.15 7.78 15.46
N GLU A 121 -6.81 8.68 16.20
CA GLU A 121 -7.81 9.59 15.66
C GLU A 121 -7.20 10.53 14.60
N ASP A 122 -6.08 11.16 14.91
CA ASP A 122 -5.40 12.07 13.99
C ASP A 122 -4.94 11.35 12.72
N ILE A 123 -4.35 10.15 12.88
CA ILE A 123 -3.87 9.34 11.75
C ILE A 123 -5.00 8.98 10.80
N ASN A 124 -6.19 8.64 11.32
CA ASN A 124 -7.33 8.20 10.51
C ASN A 124 -8.19 9.35 9.96
N LEU A 125 -8.06 10.56 10.47
CA LEU A 125 -8.85 11.71 10.04
C LEU A 125 -7.98 12.76 9.34
N HIS A 126 -7.57 13.82 10.04
CA HIS A 126 -6.69 14.86 9.50
C HIS A 126 -5.32 14.77 10.18
N PHE A 127 -4.40 14.07 9.54
CA PHE A 127 -3.12 13.77 10.15
C PHE A 127 -2.18 14.99 10.19
N THR A 128 -1.49 15.26 9.08
CA THR A 128 -0.59 16.42 8.92
C THR A 128 -0.85 17.19 7.62
N GLY A 129 -1.86 16.79 6.86
CA GLY A 129 -2.29 17.45 5.64
C GLY A 129 -1.71 16.89 4.34
N ASP A 130 -1.03 15.74 4.38
CA ASP A 130 -0.39 15.15 3.19
C ASP A 130 -1.40 14.85 2.09
N PHE A 131 -2.51 14.20 2.43
CA PHE A 131 -3.55 13.86 1.45
C PHE A 131 -4.24 15.10 0.90
N HIS A 132 -4.43 16.13 1.73
CA HIS A 132 -4.93 17.42 1.26
C HIS A 132 -3.98 18.08 0.26
N ALA A 133 -2.67 18.06 0.54
CA ALA A 133 -1.66 18.59 -0.37
C ALA A 133 -1.62 17.82 -1.71
N ILE A 134 -1.73 16.49 -1.66
CA ILE A 134 -1.81 15.63 -2.85
C ILE A 134 -3.05 15.98 -3.67
N GLY A 135 -4.22 16.09 -3.03
CA GLY A 135 -5.46 16.49 -3.69
C GLY A 135 -5.38 17.89 -4.32
N ALA A 136 -4.80 18.84 -3.60
CA ALA A 136 -4.59 20.20 -4.10
C ALA A 136 -3.66 20.22 -5.33
N ALA A 137 -2.55 19.49 -5.30
CA ALA A 137 -1.62 19.40 -6.42
C ALA A 137 -2.26 18.73 -7.65
N ASN A 138 -3.00 17.65 -7.44
CA ASN A 138 -3.73 16.95 -8.52
C ASN A 138 -4.77 17.87 -9.19
N ASN A 139 -5.55 18.57 -8.40
CA ASN A 139 -6.62 19.43 -8.90
C ASN A 139 -6.09 20.74 -9.49
N LEU A 140 -4.93 21.22 -9.02
CA LEU A 140 -4.21 22.31 -9.68
C LEU A 140 -3.83 21.94 -11.12
N LEU A 141 -3.28 20.73 -11.33
CA LEU A 141 -2.91 20.26 -12.67
C LEU A 141 -4.15 20.15 -13.58
N ALA A 142 -5.28 19.64 -13.06
CA ALA A 142 -6.54 19.59 -13.81
C ALA A 142 -7.04 21.00 -14.18
N ALA A 143 -7.00 21.93 -13.24
CA ALA A 143 -7.41 23.31 -13.49
C ALA A 143 -6.49 24.02 -14.50
N MET A 144 -5.18 23.79 -14.46
CA MET A 144 -4.23 24.35 -15.42
C MET A 144 -4.42 23.77 -16.82
N LEU A 145 -4.75 22.49 -16.95
CA LEU A 145 -5.07 21.84 -18.21
C LEU A 145 -6.34 22.47 -18.84
N ASP A 146 -7.43 22.58 -18.07
CA ASP A 146 -8.68 23.17 -18.57
C ASP A 146 -8.52 24.64 -18.90
N ASN A 147 -7.75 25.39 -18.09
CA ASN A 147 -7.41 26.77 -18.39
C ASN A 147 -6.58 26.90 -19.68
N HIS A 148 -5.61 26.01 -19.90
CA HIS A 148 -4.83 25.96 -21.14
C HIS A 148 -5.73 25.76 -22.39
N ILE A 149 -6.69 24.84 -22.31
CA ILE A 149 -7.66 24.59 -23.37
C ILE A 149 -8.54 25.82 -23.60
N GLN A 150 -9.05 26.45 -22.55
CA GLN A 150 -9.88 27.64 -22.59
C GLN A 150 -9.14 28.85 -23.18
N GLN A 151 -7.86 29.02 -22.90
CA GLN A 151 -7.05 30.17 -23.32
C GLN A 151 -6.35 30.00 -24.67
N GLY A 152 -6.86 29.10 -25.51
CA GLY A 152 -6.43 28.98 -26.91
C GLY A 152 -5.69 27.69 -27.25
N ASN A 153 -5.51 26.79 -26.30
CA ASN A 153 -5.02 25.42 -26.55
C ASN A 153 -3.77 25.34 -27.44
N SER A 154 -2.74 26.12 -27.12
CA SER A 154 -1.53 26.23 -27.95
C SER A 154 -0.75 24.91 -28.10
N LEU A 155 -0.95 23.92 -27.19
CA LEU A 155 -0.38 22.58 -27.30
C LEU A 155 -1.21 21.66 -28.20
N GLY A 156 -2.41 22.07 -28.66
CA GLY A 156 -3.27 21.28 -29.51
C GLY A 156 -3.85 20.03 -28.81
N SER A 157 -4.16 20.12 -27.54
CA SER A 157 -4.75 19.04 -26.75
C SER A 157 -6.14 18.68 -27.31
N ASP A 158 -6.36 17.39 -27.61
CA ASP A 158 -7.67 16.88 -28.00
C ASP A 158 -8.51 16.66 -26.72
N VAL A 159 -9.58 17.42 -26.56
CA VAL A 159 -10.46 17.34 -25.39
C VAL A 159 -11.09 15.96 -25.16
N ARG A 160 -11.13 15.13 -26.20
CA ARG A 160 -11.63 13.74 -26.15
C ARG A 160 -10.55 12.74 -25.71
N LYS A 161 -9.29 13.19 -25.64
CA LYS A 161 -8.13 12.35 -25.28
C LYS A 161 -7.47 12.82 -23.97
N ILE A 162 -8.19 13.56 -23.15
CA ILE A 162 -7.75 13.92 -21.81
C ILE A 162 -7.83 12.68 -20.92
N THR A 163 -6.72 12.35 -20.26
CA THR A 163 -6.60 11.18 -19.37
C THR A 163 -6.53 11.58 -17.90
N TRP A 164 -6.21 12.85 -17.62
CA TRP A 164 -6.10 13.36 -16.26
C TRP A 164 -7.47 13.63 -15.65
N LYS A 165 -7.70 13.11 -14.46
CA LYS A 165 -8.92 13.32 -13.68
C LYS A 165 -8.63 14.16 -12.44
N ARG A 166 -9.67 14.74 -11.87
CA ARG A 166 -9.64 15.34 -10.55
C ARG A 166 -9.57 14.27 -9.47
N CYS A 167 -9.30 14.64 -8.22
CA CYS A 167 -9.39 13.70 -7.11
C CYS A 167 -10.03 14.33 -5.86
N VAL A 168 -10.56 13.44 -5.03
CA VAL A 168 -11.09 13.75 -3.69
C VAL A 168 -10.86 12.52 -2.80
N ASP A 169 -10.50 12.78 -1.52
CA ASP A 169 -10.23 11.66 -0.60
C ASP A 169 -11.52 11.19 0.10
N MET A 170 -12.46 10.69 -0.69
CA MET A 170 -13.73 10.16 -0.24
C MET A 170 -14.24 9.10 -1.22
N ASN A 171 -15.02 8.13 -0.72
CA ASN A 171 -15.71 7.16 -1.55
C ASN A 171 -16.99 7.78 -2.11
N ASP A 172 -16.97 8.23 -3.38
CA ASP A 172 -18.12 8.86 -4.02
C ASP A 172 -18.33 8.34 -5.44
N ARG A 173 -19.19 7.31 -5.59
CA ARG A 173 -19.48 6.72 -6.91
C ARG A 173 -20.16 7.67 -7.89
N GLN A 174 -20.79 8.74 -7.39
CA GLN A 174 -21.49 9.72 -8.21
C GLN A 174 -20.52 10.54 -9.05
N LEU A 175 -19.26 10.66 -8.62
CA LEU A 175 -18.21 11.44 -9.27
C LEU A 175 -17.37 10.64 -10.28
N ARG A 176 -17.65 9.37 -10.53
CA ARG A 176 -16.85 8.53 -11.46
C ARG A 176 -16.81 9.09 -12.86
N PHE A 177 -17.94 9.61 -13.33
CA PHE A 177 -18.09 10.25 -14.64
C PHE A 177 -18.98 11.46 -14.47
N ILE A 178 -18.50 12.63 -14.92
CA ILE A 178 -19.21 13.90 -14.89
C ILE A 178 -19.03 14.61 -16.23
N THR A 179 -19.83 15.62 -16.49
CA THR A 179 -19.58 16.60 -17.53
C THR A 179 -19.19 17.89 -16.83
N ASP A 180 -18.00 18.42 -17.11
CA ASP A 180 -17.54 19.72 -16.63
C ASP A 180 -17.60 20.79 -17.72
N GLY A 181 -17.22 22.06 -17.39
CA GLY A 181 -17.20 23.18 -18.30
C GLY A 181 -18.58 23.67 -18.75
N LEU A 182 -19.67 23.29 -18.08
CA LEU A 182 -21.03 23.74 -18.39
C LEU A 182 -21.25 25.20 -18.02
N GLY A 183 -22.29 25.85 -18.59
CA GLY A 183 -22.67 27.22 -18.29
C GLY A 183 -22.18 28.26 -19.32
N GLY A 184 -21.74 27.81 -20.48
CA GLY A 184 -21.36 28.63 -21.63
C GLY A 184 -19.87 28.97 -21.69
N LYS A 185 -19.47 29.64 -22.76
CA LYS A 185 -18.08 29.88 -23.16
C LYS A 185 -17.19 30.51 -22.06
N ALA A 186 -17.76 31.28 -21.16
CA ALA A 186 -17.00 31.88 -20.06
C ALA A 186 -16.53 30.86 -18.99
N ASN A 187 -17.15 29.68 -18.93
CA ASN A 187 -16.91 28.68 -17.90
C ASN A 187 -16.00 27.52 -18.35
N GLY A 188 -15.63 27.48 -19.62
CA GLY A 188 -14.72 26.44 -20.14
C GLY A 188 -15.27 25.71 -21.38
N VAL A 189 -14.63 24.61 -21.70
CA VAL A 189 -15.02 23.73 -22.82
C VAL A 189 -15.66 22.47 -22.23
N PRO A 190 -16.96 22.21 -22.50
CA PRO A 190 -17.63 21.01 -22.01
C PRO A 190 -16.93 19.73 -22.45
N ARG A 191 -16.61 18.85 -21.50
CA ARG A 191 -16.02 17.55 -21.77
C ARG A 191 -16.41 16.52 -20.70
N GLU A 192 -16.19 15.26 -20.98
CA GLU A 192 -16.24 14.21 -19.96
C GLU A 192 -15.03 14.35 -19.02
N ASP A 193 -15.28 14.27 -17.74
CA ASP A 193 -14.29 14.22 -16.67
C ASP A 193 -14.73 13.22 -15.60
N GLY A 194 -14.08 13.20 -14.46
CA GLY A 194 -14.40 12.40 -13.28
C GLY A 194 -13.44 12.67 -12.16
N PHE A 195 -13.70 11.97 -11.06
CA PHE A 195 -12.82 12.00 -9.88
C PHE A 195 -12.27 10.61 -9.61
N GLU A 196 -11.02 10.57 -9.17
CA GLU A 196 -10.41 9.41 -8.54
C GLU A 196 -10.30 9.67 -7.04
N ILE A 197 -10.26 8.62 -6.22
CA ILE A 197 -9.90 8.79 -4.81
C ILE A 197 -8.42 9.18 -4.72
N THR A 198 -8.07 10.07 -3.79
CA THR A 198 -6.70 10.63 -3.70
C THR A 198 -5.61 9.56 -3.68
N VAL A 199 -5.84 8.43 -3.02
CA VAL A 199 -4.89 7.30 -2.95
C VAL A 199 -4.74 6.51 -4.26
N ALA A 200 -5.62 6.74 -5.24
CA ALA A 200 -5.53 6.18 -6.59
C ALA A 200 -4.83 7.12 -7.57
N SER A 201 -4.64 8.39 -7.21
CA SER A 201 -4.04 9.38 -8.07
C SER A 201 -2.56 9.07 -8.37
N GLU A 202 -2.10 9.46 -9.55
CA GLU A 202 -0.68 9.34 -9.90
C GLU A 202 0.20 10.20 -8.98
N ILE A 203 -0.31 11.34 -8.46
CA ILE A 203 0.43 12.18 -7.50
C ILE A 203 0.79 11.41 -6.23
N MET A 204 -0.11 10.58 -5.71
CA MET A 204 0.18 9.71 -4.56
C MET A 204 1.33 8.74 -4.88
N ALA A 205 1.30 8.10 -6.04
CA ALA A 205 2.35 7.18 -6.45
C ALA A 205 3.69 7.91 -6.67
N VAL A 206 3.67 9.07 -7.30
CA VAL A 206 4.85 9.94 -7.53
C VAL A 206 5.48 10.34 -6.20
N LEU A 207 4.70 10.86 -5.25
CA LEU A 207 5.19 11.25 -3.91
C LEU A 207 5.83 10.06 -3.20
N CYS A 208 5.20 8.89 -3.24
CA CYS A 208 5.69 7.69 -2.56
C CYS A 208 6.96 7.09 -3.18
N LEU A 209 7.20 7.29 -4.48
CA LEU A 209 8.38 6.77 -5.19
C LEU A 209 9.51 7.79 -5.33
N SER A 210 9.29 9.04 -4.94
CA SER A 210 10.30 10.10 -5.00
C SER A 210 11.41 9.91 -3.97
N ASN A 211 12.64 10.25 -4.36
CA ASN A 211 13.85 10.15 -3.54
C ASN A 211 14.37 11.53 -3.03
N SER A 212 13.82 12.62 -3.52
CA SER A 212 14.15 14.00 -3.15
C SER A 212 13.09 14.96 -3.66
N ILE A 213 13.12 16.23 -3.23
CA ILE A 213 12.27 17.29 -3.79
C ILE A 213 12.56 17.51 -5.28
N SER A 214 13.82 17.41 -5.70
CA SER A 214 14.19 17.54 -7.11
C SER A 214 13.64 16.39 -7.94
N ASP A 215 13.75 15.13 -7.46
CA ASP A 215 13.16 13.95 -8.10
C ASP A 215 11.62 14.06 -8.15
N LEU A 216 10.99 14.54 -7.06
CA LEU A 216 9.54 14.83 -7.05
C LEU A 216 9.16 15.77 -8.20
N LYS A 217 9.86 16.90 -8.33
CA LYS A 217 9.57 17.90 -9.38
C LYS A 217 9.78 17.32 -10.79
N GLU A 218 10.84 16.55 -10.99
CA GLU A 218 11.11 15.89 -12.27
C GLU A 218 10.05 14.86 -12.61
N ARG A 219 9.64 14.01 -11.66
CA ARG A 219 8.55 13.04 -11.83
C ARG A 219 7.23 13.72 -12.16
N LEU A 220 6.86 14.78 -11.43
CA LEU A 220 5.66 15.58 -11.71
C LEU A 220 5.68 16.14 -13.13
N SER A 221 6.82 16.63 -13.62
CA SER A 221 6.92 17.19 -14.97
C SER A 221 6.66 16.17 -16.09
N ARG A 222 6.93 14.88 -15.85
CA ARG A 222 6.71 13.79 -16.82
C ARG A 222 5.26 13.28 -16.89
N ILE A 223 4.41 13.64 -15.94
CA ILE A 223 2.99 13.20 -15.92
C ILE A 223 2.34 13.56 -17.24
N ILE A 224 1.70 12.59 -17.89
CA ILE A 224 0.90 12.78 -19.11
C ILE A 224 -0.54 13.07 -18.71
N VAL A 225 -1.07 14.20 -19.18
CA VAL A 225 -2.43 14.66 -18.87
C VAL A 225 -3.44 14.37 -19.98
N GLY A 226 -2.95 14.01 -21.16
CA GLY A 226 -3.75 13.72 -22.34
C GLY A 226 -2.88 13.70 -23.60
N TYR A 227 -3.52 13.74 -24.73
CA TYR A 227 -2.85 13.67 -26.04
C TYR A 227 -3.35 14.76 -26.98
N THR A 228 -2.49 15.17 -27.91
CA THR A 228 -2.85 16.12 -28.97
C THR A 228 -3.74 15.45 -30.02
N TYR A 229 -4.24 16.25 -30.98
CA TYR A 229 -4.95 15.72 -32.16
C TYR A 229 -4.10 14.75 -32.98
N ASP A 230 -2.76 14.88 -32.94
CA ASP A 230 -1.79 14.00 -33.62
C ASP A 230 -1.25 12.87 -32.73
N ASP A 231 -1.94 12.52 -31.66
CA ASP A 231 -1.60 11.45 -30.71
C ASP A 231 -0.25 11.63 -29.95
N LYS A 232 0.27 12.86 -29.87
CA LYS A 232 1.45 13.17 -29.06
C LYS A 232 1.04 13.40 -27.60
N PRO A 233 1.79 12.89 -26.61
CA PRO A 233 1.49 13.14 -25.21
C PRO A 233 1.62 14.63 -24.85
N VAL A 234 0.71 15.12 -24.04
CA VAL A 234 0.78 16.44 -23.39
C VAL A 234 1.13 16.24 -21.93
N THR A 235 2.17 16.94 -21.47
CA THR A 235 2.74 16.70 -20.14
C THR A 235 2.49 17.85 -19.16
N CYS A 236 2.56 17.54 -17.87
CA CYS A 236 2.56 18.54 -16.79
C CYS A 236 3.71 19.56 -16.95
N GLY A 237 4.85 19.15 -17.48
CA GLY A 237 6.00 20.02 -17.76
C GLY A 237 5.71 21.05 -18.85
N GLU A 238 5.03 20.66 -19.93
CA GLU A 238 4.61 21.57 -21.01
C GLU A 238 3.54 22.57 -20.52
N LEU A 239 2.66 22.15 -19.60
CA LEU A 239 1.72 23.04 -18.91
C LEU A 239 2.39 23.94 -17.85
N LYS A 240 3.68 23.73 -17.56
CA LYS A 240 4.48 24.47 -16.56
C LYS A 240 3.90 24.38 -15.13
N ALA A 241 3.20 23.30 -14.80
CA ALA A 241 2.55 23.10 -13.50
C ALA A 241 3.47 22.53 -12.43
N ALA A 242 4.52 21.78 -12.81
CA ALA A 242 5.35 21.00 -11.89
C ALA A 242 5.95 21.80 -10.73
N GLY A 243 6.35 23.05 -10.97
CA GLY A 243 6.90 23.92 -9.92
C GLY A 243 5.90 24.25 -8.83
N ALA A 244 4.68 24.67 -9.21
CA ALA A 244 3.61 25.00 -8.27
C ALA A 244 3.11 23.74 -7.52
N MET A 245 3.00 22.61 -8.20
CA MET A 245 2.65 21.33 -7.57
C MET A 245 3.72 20.91 -6.55
N THR A 246 5.00 21.05 -6.87
CA THR A 246 6.10 20.78 -5.93
C THR A 246 6.03 21.68 -4.70
N ALA A 247 5.67 22.96 -4.88
CA ALA A 247 5.49 23.89 -3.76
C ALA A 247 4.35 23.45 -2.82
N LEU A 248 3.24 22.95 -3.36
CA LEU A 248 2.15 22.37 -2.56
C LEU A 248 2.58 21.11 -1.81
N LEU A 249 3.48 20.33 -2.37
CA LEU A 249 3.92 19.03 -1.84
C LEU A 249 5.19 19.10 -1.00
N LYS A 250 5.81 20.27 -0.82
CA LYS A 250 7.13 20.42 -0.17
C LYS A 250 7.19 19.89 1.26
N ASP A 251 6.09 20.01 2.00
CA ASP A 251 5.98 19.49 3.38
C ASP A 251 5.40 18.07 3.40
N ALA A 252 4.52 17.76 2.46
CA ALA A 252 3.92 16.45 2.32
C ALA A 252 4.92 15.34 1.93
N ILE A 253 6.06 15.68 1.31
CA ILE A 253 7.11 14.70 0.98
C ILE A 253 7.89 14.20 2.20
N ARG A 254 7.81 14.91 3.32
CA ARG A 254 8.48 14.53 4.57
C ARG A 254 7.63 13.52 5.34
N PRO A 255 8.18 12.34 5.74
CA PRO A 255 7.45 11.36 6.54
C PRO A 255 7.01 11.90 7.90
N ASN A 256 5.91 11.34 8.40
CA ASN A 256 5.35 11.66 9.70
C ASN A 256 5.87 10.69 10.76
N LEU A 257 6.45 11.22 11.85
CA LEU A 257 6.85 10.45 13.02
C LEU A 257 5.70 10.41 14.03
N VAL A 258 5.37 9.21 14.48
CA VAL A 258 4.44 8.89 15.57
C VAL A 258 4.98 7.73 16.39
N GLN A 259 4.15 7.08 17.19
CA GLN A 259 4.56 5.98 18.07
C GLN A 259 3.55 4.84 18.07
N THR A 260 4.01 3.63 18.42
CA THR A 260 3.11 2.54 18.81
C THR A 260 2.57 2.75 20.23
N LEU A 261 1.58 1.95 20.64
CA LEU A 261 1.11 1.95 22.03
C LEU A 261 2.25 1.72 23.05
N GLU A 262 3.28 0.95 22.70
CA GLU A 262 4.45 0.68 23.54
C GLU A 262 5.59 1.69 23.33
N GLY A 263 5.38 2.72 22.51
CA GLY A 263 6.35 3.80 22.26
C GLY A 263 7.50 3.40 21.34
N THR A 264 7.29 2.47 20.41
CA THR A 264 8.21 2.23 19.29
C THR A 264 8.03 3.32 18.25
N PRO A 265 9.11 3.93 17.71
CA PRO A 265 9.01 4.94 16.67
C PRO A 265 8.38 4.39 15.39
N ALA A 266 7.40 5.13 14.83
CA ALA A 266 6.70 4.76 13.61
C ALA A 266 6.69 5.93 12.62
N PHE A 267 7.08 5.64 11.37
CA PHE A 267 7.04 6.58 10.25
C PHE A 267 5.83 6.26 9.38
N VAL A 268 4.80 7.12 9.42
CA VAL A 268 3.57 6.95 8.63
C VAL A 268 3.59 7.92 7.46
N HIS A 269 3.56 7.40 6.23
CA HIS A 269 3.69 8.29 5.06
C HIS A 269 3.21 7.66 3.76
N GLY A 270 2.29 8.35 3.08
CA GLY A 270 1.70 7.93 1.81
C GLY A 270 0.85 6.66 1.92
N GLY A 271 -0.07 6.47 1.00
CA GLY A 271 -1.01 5.35 1.07
C GLY A 271 -1.58 4.90 -0.28
N PRO A 272 -0.74 4.64 -1.31
CA PRO A 272 -1.25 4.23 -2.61
C PRO A 272 -1.94 2.87 -2.52
N PHE A 273 -3.04 2.69 -3.28
CA PHE A 273 -3.74 1.41 -3.33
C PHE A 273 -2.91 0.33 -4.03
N ALA A 274 -2.89 -0.89 -3.46
CA ALA A 274 -2.09 -2.00 -3.98
C ALA A 274 -2.71 -2.73 -5.19
N ASN A 275 -3.96 -2.46 -5.52
CA ASN A 275 -4.63 -3.05 -6.70
C ASN A 275 -4.57 -2.16 -7.95
N ILE A 276 -4.05 -0.94 -7.86
CA ILE A 276 -3.92 0.01 -8.98
C ILE A 276 -2.60 0.79 -8.97
N ALA A 277 -1.83 0.71 -7.88
CA ALA A 277 -0.51 1.30 -7.71
C ALA A 277 0.38 0.34 -6.92
N HIS A 278 1.56 0.76 -6.48
CA HIS A 278 2.54 -0.13 -5.84
C HIS A 278 2.19 -0.52 -4.38
N GLY A 279 1.17 0.07 -3.77
CA GLY A 279 0.55 -0.40 -2.53
C GLY A 279 1.42 -0.42 -1.28
N CYS A 280 2.46 0.41 -1.23
CA CYS A 280 3.42 0.49 -0.14
C CYS A 280 3.58 1.94 0.33
N ASN A 281 4.05 2.14 1.56
CA ASN A 281 4.43 3.47 2.02
C ASN A 281 5.57 4.07 1.16
N SER A 282 5.93 5.33 1.43
CA SER A 282 6.94 6.01 0.64
C SER A 282 8.34 5.40 0.76
N VAL A 283 9.14 5.60 -0.28
CA VAL A 283 10.58 5.30 -0.27
C VAL A 283 11.28 6.08 0.84
N MET A 284 10.91 7.34 1.05
CA MET A 284 11.46 8.20 2.09
C MET A 284 11.26 7.61 3.48
N ALA A 285 10.03 7.22 3.83
CA ALA A 285 9.73 6.64 5.15
C ALA A 285 10.52 5.34 5.37
N THR A 286 10.61 4.47 4.37
CA THR A 286 11.37 3.22 4.49
C THR A 286 12.88 3.48 4.64
N LYS A 287 13.44 4.43 3.87
CA LYS A 287 14.88 4.79 3.98
C LYS A 287 15.21 5.46 5.33
N ILE A 288 14.33 6.33 5.83
CA ILE A 288 14.51 6.93 7.16
C ILE A 288 14.42 5.84 8.23
N ALA A 289 13.42 4.96 8.17
CA ALA A 289 13.32 3.84 9.11
C ALA A 289 14.59 2.99 9.15
N LEU A 290 15.16 2.66 7.99
CA LEU A 290 16.42 1.91 7.88
C LEU A 290 17.62 2.63 8.50
N LYS A 291 17.68 3.96 8.42
CA LYS A 291 18.77 4.73 9.04
C LYS A 291 18.62 4.92 10.54
N MET A 292 17.38 4.80 11.07
CA MET A 292 17.06 5.08 12.47
C MET A 292 17.00 3.83 13.33
N GLY A 293 16.89 2.64 12.77
CA GLY A 293 16.82 1.38 13.50
C GLY A 293 17.80 0.35 12.98
N ASP A 294 18.24 -0.56 13.87
CA ASP A 294 18.98 -1.75 13.44
C ASP A 294 18.07 -2.71 12.67
N TYR A 295 16.77 -2.62 12.93
CA TYR A 295 15.68 -3.31 12.21
C TYR A 295 14.62 -2.30 11.82
N ALA A 296 14.28 -2.29 10.53
CA ALA A 296 13.18 -1.50 9.99
C ALA A 296 12.10 -2.44 9.44
N ILE A 297 10.86 -2.29 9.94
CA ILE A 297 9.74 -3.11 9.49
C ILE A 297 8.86 -2.27 8.58
N THR A 298 8.45 -2.84 7.46
CA THR A 298 7.48 -2.21 6.55
C THR A 298 6.45 -3.22 6.10
N GLU A 299 5.32 -2.74 5.57
CA GLU A 299 4.28 -3.61 5.05
C GLU A 299 3.96 -3.34 3.58
N ALA A 300 3.40 -4.34 2.90
CA ALA A 300 2.84 -4.23 1.57
C ALA A 300 1.34 -4.53 1.59
N GLY A 301 0.55 -3.78 0.81
CA GLY A 301 -0.92 -3.86 0.81
C GLY A 301 -1.46 -5.15 0.22
N PHE A 302 -2.64 -5.59 0.65
CA PHE A 302 -3.31 -6.81 0.21
C PHE A 302 -2.46 -8.09 0.40
N GLY A 303 -2.62 -9.08 -0.47
CA GLY A 303 -1.83 -10.31 -0.46
C GLY A 303 -0.44 -10.13 -1.08
N ALA A 304 0.43 -11.11 -0.85
CA ALA A 304 1.80 -11.07 -1.35
C ALA A 304 1.89 -11.09 -2.88
N ASP A 305 0.87 -11.62 -3.55
CA ASP A 305 0.74 -11.61 -5.01
C ASP A 305 0.50 -10.23 -5.61
N LEU A 306 0.01 -9.26 -4.82
CA LEU A 306 -0.18 -7.87 -5.22
C LEU A 306 0.81 -6.93 -4.53
N GLY A 307 0.77 -6.86 -3.20
CA GLY A 307 1.56 -5.89 -2.46
C GLY A 307 3.04 -6.22 -2.41
N ALA A 308 3.42 -7.45 -2.03
CA ALA A 308 4.84 -7.83 -1.98
C ALA A 308 5.44 -7.91 -3.38
N GLU A 309 4.72 -8.42 -4.38
CA GLU A 309 5.14 -8.38 -5.78
C GLU A 309 5.52 -6.95 -6.19
N LYS A 310 4.63 -5.97 -5.98
CA LYS A 310 4.90 -4.57 -6.36
C LYS A 310 5.95 -3.89 -5.49
N PHE A 311 6.05 -4.28 -4.22
CA PHE A 311 7.18 -3.83 -3.39
C PHE A 311 8.50 -4.27 -4.01
N LEU A 312 8.60 -5.51 -4.43
CA LEU A 312 9.83 -6.12 -4.97
C LEU A 312 10.09 -5.67 -6.42
N ASP A 313 9.10 -5.80 -7.31
CA ASP A 313 9.30 -5.55 -8.74
C ASP A 313 9.17 -4.05 -9.15
N ILE A 314 8.61 -3.18 -8.29
CA ILE A 314 8.50 -1.74 -8.58
C ILE A 314 9.29 -0.91 -7.56
N LYS A 315 8.88 -0.90 -6.28
CA LYS A 315 9.46 -0.01 -5.28
C LYS A 315 10.94 -0.29 -5.05
N TRP A 316 11.31 -1.55 -4.91
CA TRP A 316 12.71 -1.91 -4.72
C TRP A 316 13.59 -1.59 -5.93
N ARG A 317 13.12 -1.89 -7.15
CA ARG A 317 13.86 -1.51 -8.37
C ARG A 317 14.23 -0.03 -8.41
N MET A 318 13.33 0.83 -7.94
CA MET A 318 13.51 2.28 -7.96
C MET A 318 14.33 2.81 -6.77
N ALA A 319 14.38 2.07 -5.66
CA ALA A 319 14.93 2.57 -4.40
C ALA A 319 16.11 1.77 -3.85
N GLY A 320 16.37 0.56 -4.38
CA GLY A 320 17.45 -0.32 -3.91
C GLY A 320 17.21 -0.86 -2.49
N LEU A 321 15.97 -1.25 -2.18
CA LEU A 321 15.53 -1.64 -0.83
C LEU A 321 15.26 -3.15 -0.73
N THR A 322 16.30 -3.99 -0.66
CA THR A 322 16.15 -5.45 -0.52
C THR A 322 15.71 -5.82 0.90
N PRO A 323 14.60 -6.55 1.08
CA PRO A 323 14.27 -7.14 2.38
C PRO A 323 15.28 -8.21 2.79
N ASP A 324 15.71 -8.18 4.05
CA ASP A 324 16.52 -9.24 4.67
C ASP A 324 15.65 -10.43 5.11
N ALA A 325 14.38 -10.17 5.44
CA ALA A 325 13.41 -11.21 5.78
C ALA A 325 11.98 -10.80 5.36
N VAL A 326 11.14 -11.79 5.10
CA VAL A 326 9.72 -11.62 4.78
C VAL A 326 8.86 -12.35 5.81
N VAL A 327 7.84 -11.67 6.34
CA VAL A 327 6.81 -12.26 7.20
C VAL A 327 5.54 -12.40 6.39
N VAL A 328 5.05 -13.63 6.22
CA VAL A 328 3.78 -13.92 5.55
C VAL A 328 2.71 -14.15 6.62
N VAL A 329 1.80 -13.21 6.78
CA VAL A 329 0.72 -13.31 7.76
C VAL A 329 -0.42 -14.17 7.23
N ALA A 330 -0.89 -15.11 8.05
CA ALA A 330 -2.05 -15.94 7.76
C ALA A 330 -2.98 -16.00 8.98
N THR A 331 -4.26 -16.28 8.74
CA THR A 331 -5.23 -16.58 9.80
C THR A 331 -5.98 -17.87 9.48
N VAL A 332 -6.31 -18.64 10.50
CA VAL A 332 -7.15 -19.83 10.38
C VAL A 332 -8.46 -19.50 9.65
N ARG A 333 -9.08 -18.39 10.02
CA ARG A 333 -10.35 -17.91 9.44
C ARG A 333 -10.26 -17.66 7.93
N ALA A 334 -9.22 -16.93 7.50
CA ALA A 334 -9.03 -16.63 6.09
C ALA A 334 -8.75 -17.91 5.28
N LEU A 335 -7.94 -18.82 5.80
CA LEU A 335 -7.68 -20.10 5.15
C LEU A 335 -8.94 -20.97 5.04
N LYS A 336 -9.78 -21.03 6.09
CA LYS A 336 -11.10 -21.70 6.01
C LYS A 336 -12.00 -21.08 4.95
N MET A 337 -12.01 -19.75 4.81
CA MET A 337 -12.76 -19.08 3.73
C MET A 337 -12.21 -19.43 2.34
N HIS A 338 -10.89 -19.46 2.16
CA HIS A 338 -10.27 -19.95 0.93
C HIS A 338 -10.62 -21.42 0.62
N GLY A 339 -10.91 -22.21 1.66
CA GLY A 339 -11.44 -23.57 1.54
C GLY A 339 -12.96 -23.65 1.32
N GLY A 340 -13.64 -22.51 1.16
CA GLY A 340 -15.07 -22.45 0.84
C GLY A 340 -16.00 -22.34 2.06
N LYS A 341 -15.48 -22.21 3.30
CA LYS A 341 -16.32 -22.05 4.50
C LYS A 341 -16.95 -20.66 4.55
N ALA A 342 -18.24 -20.60 4.87
CA ALA A 342 -18.97 -19.33 4.96
C ALA A 342 -18.50 -18.47 6.16
N LYS A 343 -18.55 -17.14 6.00
CA LYS A 343 -18.06 -16.18 7.00
C LYS A 343 -18.68 -16.38 8.38
N ASN A 344 -19.95 -16.73 8.45
CA ASN A 344 -20.68 -16.89 9.71
C ASN A 344 -20.30 -18.18 10.48
N ASP A 345 -19.63 -19.14 9.82
CA ASP A 345 -19.30 -20.46 10.38
C ASP A 345 -17.83 -20.60 10.77
N LEU A 346 -17.04 -19.52 10.65
CA LEU A 346 -15.59 -19.53 10.84
C LEU A 346 -15.14 -19.82 12.29
N ALA A 347 -16.03 -19.66 13.27
CA ALA A 347 -15.74 -19.92 14.68
C ALA A 347 -15.68 -21.41 15.04
N THR A 348 -16.18 -22.31 14.17
CA THR A 348 -16.15 -23.76 14.38
C THR A 348 -14.94 -24.40 13.72
N GLU A 349 -14.29 -25.35 14.41
CA GLU A 349 -13.18 -26.13 13.87
C GLU A 349 -13.55 -26.78 12.53
N ASP A 350 -12.64 -26.72 11.54
CA ASP A 350 -12.87 -27.31 10.23
C ASP A 350 -11.54 -27.59 9.51
N ILE A 351 -10.96 -28.72 9.80
CA ILE A 351 -9.71 -29.16 9.15
C ILE A 351 -9.91 -29.43 7.66
N ALA A 352 -11.09 -29.90 7.24
CA ALA A 352 -11.35 -30.16 5.82
C ALA A 352 -11.40 -28.86 4.99
N ALA A 353 -11.96 -27.78 5.55
CA ALA A 353 -11.89 -26.46 4.91
C ALA A 353 -10.46 -25.93 4.89
N LEU A 354 -9.67 -26.12 5.97
CA LEU A 354 -8.24 -25.76 5.99
C LEU A 354 -7.44 -26.53 4.94
N GLU A 355 -7.68 -27.82 4.77
CA GLU A 355 -7.01 -28.64 3.76
C GLU A 355 -7.22 -28.11 2.34
N LYS A 356 -8.42 -27.61 2.05
CA LYS A 356 -8.73 -26.98 0.76
C LYS A 356 -8.16 -25.55 0.62
N GLY A 357 -8.04 -24.81 1.72
CA GLY A 357 -7.60 -23.41 1.71
C GLY A 357 -6.10 -23.22 1.88
N ILE A 358 -5.39 -24.16 2.51
CA ILE A 358 -3.96 -24.05 2.78
C ILE A 358 -3.09 -23.84 1.53
N PRO A 359 -3.44 -24.34 0.32
CA PRO A 359 -2.69 -24.03 -0.89
C PRO A 359 -2.51 -22.53 -1.17
N ASN A 360 -3.44 -21.68 -0.71
CA ASN A 360 -3.28 -20.21 -0.81
C ASN A 360 -2.02 -19.73 -0.06
N LEU A 361 -1.87 -20.13 1.20
CA LEU A 361 -0.68 -19.79 1.99
C LEU A 361 0.59 -20.38 1.38
N LEU A 362 0.55 -21.67 0.99
CA LEU A 362 1.71 -22.36 0.45
C LEU A 362 2.21 -21.74 -0.86
N ARG A 363 1.30 -21.23 -1.71
CA ARG A 363 1.64 -20.47 -2.93
C ARG A 363 2.36 -19.17 -2.59
N HIS A 364 1.86 -18.37 -1.65
CA HIS A 364 2.51 -17.15 -1.22
C HIS A 364 3.91 -17.40 -0.64
N VAL A 365 4.05 -18.42 0.21
CA VAL A 365 5.34 -18.84 0.77
C VAL A 365 6.31 -19.28 -0.33
N SER A 366 5.83 -20.10 -1.28
CA SER A 366 6.61 -20.55 -2.43
C SER A 366 7.09 -19.37 -3.29
N ASN A 367 6.24 -18.36 -3.50
CA ASN A 367 6.63 -17.15 -4.23
C ASN A 367 7.81 -16.43 -3.55
N MET A 368 7.76 -16.25 -2.23
CA MET A 368 8.86 -15.62 -1.50
C MET A 368 10.15 -16.44 -1.57
N LYS A 369 10.07 -17.75 -1.37
CA LYS A 369 11.26 -18.64 -1.37
C LYS A 369 11.83 -18.93 -2.75
N ASN A 370 10.97 -19.22 -3.72
CA ASN A 370 11.40 -19.81 -4.99
C ASN A 370 11.42 -18.80 -6.13
N VAL A 371 10.51 -17.80 -6.15
CA VAL A 371 10.50 -16.75 -7.17
C VAL A 371 11.42 -15.62 -6.77
N TYR A 372 11.25 -15.08 -5.56
CA TYR A 372 12.06 -13.92 -5.08
C TYR A 372 13.29 -14.32 -4.28
N LYS A 373 13.43 -15.57 -3.88
CA LYS A 373 14.56 -16.15 -3.13
C LYS A 373 14.90 -15.39 -1.86
N LEU A 374 13.89 -15.02 -1.10
CA LEU A 374 14.00 -14.30 0.16
C LEU A 374 13.76 -15.22 1.36
N PRO A 375 14.52 -15.07 2.47
CA PRO A 375 14.21 -15.74 3.73
C PRO A 375 12.81 -15.36 4.20
N CYS A 376 12.00 -16.33 4.61
CA CYS A 376 10.65 -16.03 5.06
C CYS A 376 10.18 -16.91 6.23
N VAL A 377 9.29 -16.34 7.04
CA VAL A 377 8.56 -16.99 8.13
C VAL A 377 7.06 -16.75 7.96
N VAL A 378 6.26 -17.72 8.37
CA VAL A 378 4.80 -17.57 8.45
C VAL A 378 4.41 -17.13 9.86
N ALA A 379 3.66 -16.04 9.97
CA ALA A 379 3.04 -15.60 11.21
C ALA A 379 1.55 -15.99 11.19
N VAL A 380 1.16 -16.91 12.06
CA VAL A 380 -0.27 -17.25 12.26
C VAL A 380 -0.84 -16.27 13.28
N ASN A 381 -1.62 -15.30 12.81
CA ASN A 381 -2.33 -14.34 13.66
C ASN A 381 -3.54 -15.05 14.30
N ARG A 382 -3.41 -15.42 15.57
CA ARG A 382 -4.38 -16.23 16.31
C ARG A 382 -5.60 -15.41 16.74
N PHE A 383 -6.77 -15.97 16.51
CA PHE A 383 -8.03 -15.50 17.08
C PHE A 383 -8.49 -16.41 18.23
N PRO A 384 -9.28 -15.90 19.19
CA PRO A 384 -9.74 -16.69 20.34
C PRO A 384 -10.53 -17.97 20.00
N THR A 385 -11.09 -18.04 18.79
CA THR A 385 -11.87 -19.18 18.30
C THR A 385 -11.06 -20.23 17.55
N ASP A 386 -9.77 -19.95 17.29
CA ASP A 386 -8.90 -20.88 16.58
C ASP A 386 -8.46 -22.01 17.50
N THR A 387 -8.62 -23.26 17.04
CA THR A 387 -8.25 -24.44 17.81
C THR A 387 -6.77 -24.79 17.62
N ASP A 388 -6.20 -25.50 18.61
CA ASP A 388 -4.81 -25.94 18.51
C ASP A 388 -4.63 -26.93 17.35
N ASN A 389 -5.63 -27.80 17.07
CA ASN A 389 -5.59 -28.72 15.92
C ASN A 389 -5.48 -27.96 14.58
N GLU A 390 -6.21 -26.86 14.42
CA GLU A 390 -6.16 -26.03 13.21
C GLU A 390 -4.80 -25.37 13.05
N ILE A 391 -4.24 -24.86 14.15
CA ILE A 391 -2.92 -24.22 14.18
C ILE A 391 -1.83 -25.25 13.87
N ASP A 392 -1.85 -26.41 14.52
CA ASP A 392 -0.88 -27.50 14.31
C ASP A 392 -0.90 -28.00 12.86
N PHE A 393 -2.10 -28.05 12.25
CA PHE A 393 -2.23 -28.40 10.83
C PHE A 393 -1.46 -27.41 9.93
N ILE A 394 -1.64 -26.08 10.16
CA ILE A 394 -0.94 -25.04 9.38
C ILE A 394 0.58 -25.14 9.59
N ILE A 395 1.03 -25.26 10.84
CA ILE A 395 2.45 -25.40 11.18
C ILE A 395 3.07 -26.61 10.47
N LYS A 396 2.39 -27.76 10.50
CA LYS A 396 2.85 -28.97 9.81
C LYS A 396 3.01 -28.75 8.31
N LYS A 397 2.01 -28.12 7.66
CA LYS A 397 2.04 -27.87 6.21
C LYS A 397 3.14 -26.89 5.79
N CYS A 398 3.38 -25.84 6.55
CA CYS A 398 4.48 -24.92 6.29
C CYS A 398 5.85 -25.59 6.48
N ARG A 399 5.98 -26.45 7.50
CA ARG A 399 7.21 -27.22 7.76
C ARG A 399 7.55 -28.18 6.60
N GLU A 400 6.55 -28.76 5.94
CA GLU A 400 6.74 -29.58 4.73
C GLU A 400 7.41 -28.80 3.59
N LEU A 401 7.25 -27.46 3.52
CA LEU A 401 7.96 -26.56 2.61
C LEU A 401 9.28 -26.02 3.17
N GLY A 402 9.70 -26.46 4.35
CA GLY A 402 10.92 -25.96 5.01
C GLY A 402 10.81 -24.49 5.42
N VAL A 403 9.64 -24.05 5.89
CA VAL A 403 9.40 -22.69 6.41
C VAL A 403 8.93 -22.77 7.85
N ASN A 404 9.56 -21.99 8.72
CA ASN A 404 9.14 -21.87 10.10
C ASN A 404 7.81 -21.11 10.19
N THR A 405 7.01 -21.52 11.17
CA THR A 405 5.70 -20.90 11.45
C THR A 405 5.65 -20.54 12.92
N VAL A 406 5.34 -19.29 13.20
CA VAL A 406 5.26 -18.74 14.57
C VAL A 406 3.85 -18.25 14.82
N LEU A 407 3.33 -18.59 16.00
CA LEU A 407 2.06 -18.09 16.48
C LEU A 407 2.21 -16.64 16.94
N SER A 408 1.29 -15.77 16.53
CA SER A 408 1.24 -14.36 16.92
C SER A 408 -0.05 -14.06 17.66
N THR A 409 0.05 -13.53 18.88
CA THR A 409 -1.09 -13.10 19.70
C THR A 409 -1.09 -11.58 19.95
N VAL A 410 -0.46 -10.84 19.05
CA VAL A 410 -0.21 -9.39 19.20
C VAL A 410 -1.48 -8.56 19.34
N TRP A 411 -2.60 -9.02 18.77
CA TRP A 411 -3.88 -8.34 18.93
C TRP A 411 -4.31 -8.26 20.39
N ALA A 412 -4.15 -9.35 21.14
CA ALA A 412 -4.56 -9.45 22.55
C ALA A 412 -3.46 -9.02 23.52
N ASP A 413 -2.19 -9.32 23.20
CA ASP A 413 -1.06 -9.24 24.12
C ASP A 413 -0.03 -8.16 23.74
N GLY A 414 -0.30 -7.36 22.71
CA GLY A 414 0.65 -6.34 22.24
C GLY A 414 2.00 -6.95 21.83
N GLY A 415 3.08 -6.23 22.07
CA GLY A 415 4.44 -6.67 21.73
C GLY A 415 4.86 -7.98 22.39
N LYS A 416 4.32 -8.31 23.56
CA LYS A 416 4.57 -9.60 24.22
C LYS A 416 4.15 -10.79 23.35
N GLY A 417 2.99 -10.66 22.69
CA GLY A 417 2.50 -11.67 21.74
C GLY A 417 3.30 -11.79 20.44
N GLY A 418 4.27 -10.87 20.24
CA GLY A 418 5.16 -10.81 19.07
C GLY A 418 6.61 -11.26 19.36
N GLU A 419 6.99 -11.56 20.62
CA GLU A 419 8.39 -11.83 20.98
C GLU A 419 8.98 -13.06 20.28
N GLU A 420 8.23 -14.15 20.16
CA GLU A 420 8.71 -15.36 19.47
C GLU A 420 8.88 -15.11 17.96
N LEU A 421 7.94 -14.38 17.34
CA LEU A 421 8.07 -13.95 15.95
C LEU A 421 9.29 -13.03 15.77
N ALA A 422 9.53 -12.13 16.71
CA ALA A 422 10.70 -11.25 16.71
C ALA A 422 12.03 -12.03 16.77
N LYS A 423 12.12 -13.06 17.60
CA LYS A 423 13.32 -13.93 17.68
C LYS A 423 13.57 -14.66 16.36
N GLU A 424 12.53 -15.20 15.73
CA GLU A 424 12.66 -15.89 14.45
C GLU A 424 13.04 -14.93 13.33
N VAL A 425 12.47 -13.73 13.28
CA VAL A 425 12.84 -12.70 12.30
C VAL A 425 14.29 -12.27 12.46
N VAL A 426 14.77 -12.09 13.69
CA VAL A 426 16.19 -11.80 13.96
C VAL A 426 17.07 -12.93 13.46
N ARG A 427 16.71 -14.19 13.75
CA ARG A 427 17.45 -15.36 13.24
C ARG A 427 17.53 -15.34 11.72
N LEU A 428 16.42 -15.12 11.01
CA LEU A 428 16.41 -15.02 9.55
C LEU A 428 17.35 -13.93 9.04
N CYS A 429 17.28 -12.73 9.62
CA CYS A 429 18.11 -11.60 9.20
C CYS A 429 19.61 -11.79 9.47
N GLU A 430 19.99 -12.57 10.50
CA GLU A 430 21.37 -12.75 10.92
C GLU A 430 22.00 -14.04 10.37
N GLU A 431 21.23 -15.10 10.18
CA GLU A 431 21.72 -16.44 9.82
C GLU A 431 21.42 -16.85 8.37
N GLU A 432 20.40 -16.27 7.73
CA GLU A 432 20.01 -16.60 6.36
C GLU A 432 20.31 -15.44 5.41
N GLN A 433 20.86 -15.77 4.25
CA GLN A 433 21.11 -14.79 3.19
C GLN A 433 20.24 -15.12 1.98
N GLY A 434 19.42 -14.17 1.56
CA GLY A 434 18.65 -14.27 0.32
C GLY A 434 19.54 -14.05 -0.91
N ASP A 435 19.25 -14.75 -1.99
CA ASP A 435 19.81 -14.52 -3.33
C ASP A 435 18.70 -13.94 -4.22
N PHE A 436 18.27 -12.73 -3.88
CA PHE A 436 17.10 -12.09 -4.46
C PHE A 436 17.10 -12.08 -5.99
N THR A 437 15.95 -12.39 -6.57
CA THR A 437 15.70 -12.29 -8.01
C THR A 437 14.37 -11.59 -8.28
N PHE A 438 14.32 -10.81 -9.35
CA PHE A 438 13.06 -10.22 -9.82
C PHE A 438 12.17 -11.26 -10.51
N SER A 439 10.87 -11.01 -10.57
CA SER A 439 9.97 -11.89 -11.33
C SER A 439 10.14 -11.75 -12.85
N TYR A 440 10.62 -10.60 -13.32
CA TYR A 440 10.93 -10.32 -14.75
C TYR A 440 12.08 -9.32 -14.89
N GLU A 441 12.69 -9.28 -16.09
CA GLU A 441 13.69 -8.29 -16.47
C GLU A 441 13.07 -7.10 -17.21
N LEU A 442 13.65 -5.88 -17.08
CA LEU A 442 13.09 -4.67 -17.69
C LEU A 442 13.30 -4.56 -19.20
N ASP A 443 14.25 -5.27 -19.76
CA ASP A 443 14.59 -5.26 -21.19
C ASP A 443 13.74 -6.21 -22.04
N THR A 444 12.76 -6.90 -21.42
CA THR A 444 11.75 -7.71 -22.10
C THR A 444 10.55 -6.85 -22.54
N THR A 445 9.70 -7.39 -23.40
CA THR A 445 8.47 -6.71 -23.85
C THR A 445 7.46 -6.53 -22.72
N ILE A 446 6.52 -5.61 -22.88
CA ILE A 446 5.46 -5.38 -21.87
C ILE A 446 4.65 -6.67 -21.66
N GLU A 447 4.31 -7.38 -22.74
CA GLU A 447 3.58 -8.65 -22.65
C GLU A 447 4.38 -9.72 -21.90
N GLU A 448 5.67 -9.88 -22.18
CA GLU A 448 6.53 -10.85 -21.47
C GLU A 448 6.64 -10.56 -19.98
N LYS A 449 6.69 -9.27 -19.58
CA LYS A 449 6.67 -8.88 -18.17
C LYS A 449 5.37 -9.31 -17.48
N ILE A 450 4.23 -9.00 -18.11
CA ILE A 450 2.90 -9.38 -17.61
C ILE A 450 2.79 -10.90 -17.49
N GLU A 451 3.18 -11.62 -18.54
CA GLU A 451 3.13 -13.08 -18.58
C GLU A 451 4.04 -13.71 -17.50
N SER A 452 5.21 -13.13 -17.27
CA SER A 452 6.13 -13.60 -16.22
C SER A 452 5.52 -13.49 -14.83
N VAL A 453 4.86 -12.36 -14.49
CA VAL A 453 4.15 -12.21 -13.22
C VAL A 453 3.00 -13.20 -13.13
N VAL A 454 2.20 -13.35 -14.18
CA VAL A 454 1.05 -14.26 -14.21
C VAL A 454 1.50 -15.70 -13.99
N LYS A 455 2.55 -16.15 -14.67
CA LYS A 455 3.05 -17.53 -14.54
C LYS A 455 3.77 -17.79 -13.22
N LYS A 456 4.71 -16.92 -12.84
CA LYS A 456 5.59 -17.16 -11.68
C LYS A 456 4.91 -16.83 -10.36
N VAL A 457 4.16 -15.73 -10.30
CA VAL A 457 3.58 -15.22 -9.04
C VAL A 457 2.13 -15.67 -8.85
N TYR A 458 1.31 -15.56 -9.90
CA TYR A 458 -0.11 -15.92 -9.79
C TYR A 458 -0.37 -17.41 -10.00
N GLY A 459 0.47 -18.10 -10.79
CA GLY A 459 0.30 -19.51 -11.13
C GLY A 459 -0.74 -19.72 -12.23
N GLY A 460 -0.95 -18.71 -13.08
CA GLY A 460 -1.74 -18.83 -14.31
C GLY A 460 -0.92 -19.42 -15.46
N ASP A 461 -1.59 -19.83 -16.53
CA ASP A 461 -0.96 -20.47 -17.68
C ASP A 461 -0.51 -19.47 -18.75
N GLU A 462 -1.37 -18.48 -19.05
CA GLU A 462 -1.11 -17.52 -20.12
C GLU A 462 -1.89 -16.21 -19.91
N ILE A 463 -1.56 -15.19 -20.70
CA ILE A 463 -2.32 -13.94 -20.80
C ILE A 463 -3.14 -13.90 -22.08
N ILE A 464 -4.31 -13.27 -22.01
CA ILE A 464 -5.13 -12.90 -23.17
C ILE A 464 -5.08 -11.38 -23.29
N VAL A 465 -4.49 -10.88 -24.37
CA VAL A 465 -4.42 -9.44 -24.63
C VAL A 465 -5.55 -9.05 -25.58
N THR A 466 -6.45 -8.17 -25.14
CA THR A 466 -7.52 -7.67 -26.00
C THR A 466 -6.96 -6.80 -27.13
N PRO A 467 -7.66 -6.66 -28.27
CA PRO A 467 -7.20 -5.77 -29.36
C PRO A 467 -6.98 -4.32 -28.92
N ALA A 468 -7.79 -3.82 -27.98
CA ALA A 468 -7.63 -2.49 -27.42
C ALA A 468 -6.34 -2.38 -26.59
N ALA A 469 -6.09 -3.34 -25.70
CA ALA A 469 -4.88 -3.40 -24.90
C ALA A 469 -3.62 -3.55 -25.78
N LYS A 470 -3.68 -4.36 -26.84
CA LYS A 470 -2.57 -4.52 -27.79
C LYS A 470 -2.19 -3.19 -28.45
N LYS A 471 -3.18 -2.44 -28.93
CA LYS A 471 -2.95 -1.11 -29.52
C LYS A 471 -2.30 -0.15 -28.50
N GLN A 472 -2.72 -0.21 -27.25
CA GLN A 472 -2.13 0.61 -26.18
C GLN A 472 -0.68 0.20 -25.89
N ILE A 473 -0.38 -1.09 -25.80
CA ILE A 473 0.99 -1.61 -25.61
C ILE A 473 1.88 -1.15 -26.76
N ASP A 474 1.44 -1.28 -28.00
CA ASP A 474 2.20 -0.86 -29.18
C ASP A 474 2.48 0.65 -29.16
N SER A 475 1.50 1.47 -28.74
CA SER A 475 1.65 2.92 -28.59
C SER A 475 2.66 3.26 -27.47
N LEU A 476 2.58 2.61 -26.31
CA LEU A 476 3.52 2.83 -25.21
C LEU A 476 4.96 2.41 -25.57
N THR A 477 5.09 1.32 -26.32
CA THR A 477 6.39 0.85 -26.84
C THR A 477 6.98 1.89 -27.82
N ALA A 478 6.16 2.41 -28.73
CA ALA A 478 6.59 3.45 -29.68
C ALA A 478 7.01 4.76 -28.98
N LEU A 479 6.43 5.07 -27.82
CA LEU A 479 6.78 6.22 -26.98
C LEU A 479 7.98 5.95 -26.05
N GLY A 480 8.57 4.74 -26.06
CA GLY A 480 9.76 4.39 -25.28
C GLY A 480 9.47 4.01 -23.82
N PHE A 481 8.24 3.65 -23.47
CA PHE A 481 7.87 3.21 -22.12
C PHE A 481 8.01 1.70 -21.91
N ASP A 482 8.49 0.96 -22.91
CA ASP A 482 8.68 -0.49 -22.83
C ASP A 482 9.65 -0.93 -21.74
N LYS A 483 10.55 -0.07 -21.26
CA LYS A 483 11.47 -0.34 -20.16
C LYS A 483 10.88 -0.09 -18.76
N CYS A 484 9.67 0.42 -18.65
CA CYS A 484 9.01 0.60 -17.35
C CYS A 484 8.59 -0.75 -16.75
N PRO A 485 8.61 -0.91 -15.41
CA PRO A 485 7.98 -2.05 -14.75
C PRO A 485 6.46 -2.04 -14.94
N VAL A 486 5.84 -3.21 -14.79
CA VAL A 486 4.39 -3.38 -14.89
C VAL A 486 3.74 -3.44 -13.51
N CYS A 487 2.60 -2.78 -13.37
CA CYS A 487 1.76 -2.78 -12.18
C CYS A 487 0.42 -3.41 -12.54
N ILE A 488 0.25 -4.70 -12.26
CA ILE A 488 -0.98 -5.41 -12.62
C ILE A 488 -2.08 -5.05 -11.62
N ALA A 489 -3.14 -4.45 -12.15
CA ALA A 489 -4.35 -4.09 -11.44
C ALA A 489 -5.40 -5.20 -11.64
N LYS A 490 -5.61 -6.00 -10.61
CA LYS A 490 -6.56 -7.12 -10.58
C LYS A 490 -7.34 -7.15 -9.28
N THR A 491 -8.32 -8.05 -9.18
CA THR A 491 -9.00 -8.32 -7.91
C THR A 491 -7.98 -8.73 -6.83
N GLN A 492 -8.20 -8.25 -5.61
CA GLN A 492 -7.39 -8.64 -4.46
C GLN A 492 -7.80 -9.99 -3.84
N TYR A 493 -8.92 -10.57 -4.25
CA TYR A 493 -9.53 -11.74 -3.60
C TYR A 493 -9.14 -13.09 -4.20
N SER A 494 -8.33 -13.11 -5.24
CA SER A 494 -7.86 -14.32 -5.91
C SER A 494 -6.49 -14.10 -6.52
N PHE A 495 -5.72 -15.18 -6.75
CA PHE A 495 -4.54 -15.13 -7.63
C PHE A 495 -4.91 -14.84 -9.09
N SER A 496 -6.12 -15.25 -9.54
CA SER A 496 -6.60 -14.95 -10.89
C SER A 496 -7.23 -13.54 -10.96
N ASP A 497 -7.70 -13.17 -12.13
CA ASP A 497 -8.54 -11.97 -12.36
C ASP A 497 -10.04 -12.19 -12.05
N ASP A 498 -10.42 -13.42 -11.64
CA ASP A 498 -11.77 -13.81 -11.22
C ASP A 498 -11.82 -13.93 -9.67
N PRO A 499 -12.56 -13.04 -8.96
CA PRO A 499 -12.61 -13.03 -7.50
C PRO A 499 -13.29 -14.27 -6.90
N THR A 500 -13.99 -15.08 -7.70
CA THR A 500 -14.68 -16.30 -7.23
C THR A 500 -13.76 -17.51 -7.14
N LYS A 501 -12.59 -17.46 -7.78
CA LYS A 501 -11.58 -18.54 -7.74
C LYS A 501 -10.76 -18.45 -6.46
N LEU A 502 -11.23 -19.10 -5.41
CA LEU A 502 -10.60 -19.11 -4.09
C LEU A 502 -9.39 -20.07 -4.02
N GLY A 503 -8.65 -20.00 -2.91
CA GLY A 503 -7.49 -20.89 -2.67
C GLY A 503 -6.29 -20.54 -3.55
N ALA A 504 -5.73 -21.53 -4.22
CA ALA A 504 -4.66 -21.39 -5.20
C ALA A 504 -5.12 -21.99 -6.55
N PRO A 505 -5.90 -21.23 -7.35
CA PRO A 505 -6.35 -21.74 -8.65
C PRO A 505 -5.18 -22.03 -9.58
N GLU A 506 -5.38 -22.97 -10.49
CA GLU A 506 -4.44 -23.38 -11.52
C GLU A 506 -5.13 -23.42 -12.89
N GLY A 507 -4.36 -23.43 -13.97
CA GLY A 507 -4.89 -23.57 -15.33
C GLY A 507 -5.74 -22.38 -15.78
N PHE A 508 -5.60 -21.22 -15.18
CA PHE A 508 -6.36 -20.04 -15.56
C PHE A 508 -5.56 -19.10 -16.46
N LYS A 509 -6.29 -18.30 -17.24
CA LYS A 509 -5.73 -17.23 -18.06
C LYS A 509 -6.12 -15.89 -17.47
N VAL A 510 -5.23 -14.91 -17.57
CA VAL A 510 -5.50 -13.52 -17.14
C VAL A 510 -5.75 -12.65 -18.36
N THR A 511 -6.86 -11.92 -18.37
CA THR A 511 -7.24 -11.07 -19.50
C THR A 511 -6.76 -9.63 -19.27
N VAL A 512 -5.82 -9.18 -20.11
CA VAL A 512 -5.38 -7.79 -20.17
C VAL A 512 -6.40 -6.99 -20.99
N ARG A 513 -7.17 -6.14 -20.31
CA ARG A 513 -8.27 -5.36 -20.92
C ARG A 513 -7.84 -3.96 -21.34
N ASN A 514 -6.97 -3.35 -20.55
CA ASN A 514 -6.52 -1.98 -20.78
C ASN A 514 -5.10 -1.80 -20.21
N VAL A 515 -4.30 -0.95 -20.84
CA VAL A 515 -2.93 -0.64 -20.40
C VAL A 515 -2.73 0.86 -20.48
N LYS A 516 -2.24 1.47 -19.40
CA LYS A 516 -1.95 2.90 -19.33
C LYS A 516 -0.60 3.15 -18.65
N ILE A 517 0.01 4.28 -18.97
CA ILE A 517 1.25 4.71 -18.32
C ILE A 517 0.95 5.65 -17.15
N SER A 518 1.60 5.43 -16.01
CA SER A 518 1.84 6.42 -14.96
C SER A 518 3.24 6.98 -15.16
N ALA A 519 3.39 7.93 -16.08
CA ALA A 519 4.68 8.39 -16.59
C ALA A 519 5.53 9.09 -15.52
N GLY A 520 4.90 9.85 -14.64
CA GLY A 520 5.55 10.48 -13.49
C GLY A 520 6.02 9.45 -12.45
N ALA A 521 5.18 8.48 -12.13
CA ALA A 521 5.53 7.39 -11.23
C ALA A 521 6.54 6.42 -11.87
N GLY A 522 6.53 6.25 -13.19
CA GLY A 522 7.48 5.44 -13.93
C GLY A 522 7.12 3.95 -14.00
N PHE A 523 5.82 3.61 -14.05
CA PHE A 523 5.36 2.23 -14.26
C PHE A 523 4.12 2.17 -15.16
N ILE A 524 3.92 1.03 -15.77
CA ILE A 524 2.76 0.73 -16.64
C ILE A 524 1.67 0.05 -15.83
N VAL A 525 0.48 0.62 -15.79
CA VAL A 525 -0.69 0.02 -15.14
C VAL A 525 -1.40 -0.90 -16.14
N VAL A 526 -1.56 -2.16 -15.75
CA VAL A 526 -2.19 -3.22 -16.55
C VAL A 526 -3.51 -3.61 -15.91
N LEU A 527 -4.63 -3.27 -16.53
CA LEU A 527 -5.98 -3.53 -16.01
C LEU A 527 -6.50 -4.88 -16.53
N THR A 528 -6.77 -5.80 -15.61
CA THR A 528 -7.28 -7.15 -15.95
C THR A 528 -8.78 -7.31 -15.72
N GLY A 529 -9.42 -6.32 -15.10
CA GLY A 529 -10.85 -6.30 -14.80
C GLY A 529 -11.38 -4.89 -14.63
N ASP A 530 -12.60 -4.75 -14.14
CA ASP A 530 -13.23 -3.47 -13.83
C ASP A 530 -12.69 -2.96 -12.48
N ILE A 531 -11.49 -2.40 -12.50
CA ILE A 531 -10.85 -1.84 -11.31
C ILE A 531 -11.30 -0.40 -11.13
N LEU A 532 -11.97 -0.13 -10.02
CA LEU A 532 -12.52 1.18 -9.72
C LEU A 532 -11.47 2.07 -9.02
N THR A 533 -11.15 3.19 -9.64
CA THR A 533 -10.30 4.25 -9.06
C THR A 533 -11.09 5.21 -8.17
N MET A 534 -12.41 5.12 -8.15
CA MET A 534 -13.32 5.81 -7.25
C MET A 534 -14.28 4.80 -6.61
N PRO A 535 -14.00 4.30 -5.40
CA PRO A 535 -14.90 3.42 -4.66
C PRO A 535 -16.24 4.13 -4.33
N GLY A 536 -17.27 3.35 -4.06
CA GLY A 536 -18.53 3.87 -3.52
C GLY A 536 -18.66 3.54 -2.04
N LEU A 537 -19.44 4.33 -1.30
CA LEU A 537 -19.88 3.96 0.03
C LEU A 537 -20.72 2.68 -0.02
N PRO A 538 -20.60 1.78 0.99
CA PRO A 538 -21.43 0.59 1.12
C PRO A 538 -22.87 0.97 1.49
N LYS A 539 -23.75 -0.04 1.56
CA LYS A 539 -25.13 0.15 1.96
C LYS A 539 -25.26 0.75 3.38
N VAL A 540 -24.39 0.32 4.29
CA VAL A 540 -24.27 0.86 5.65
C VAL A 540 -22.81 1.26 5.84
N PRO A 541 -22.47 2.53 5.64
CA PRO A 541 -21.11 3.02 5.80
C PRO A 541 -20.70 3.14 7.28
N ALA A 542 -19.41 3.04 7.55
CA ALA A 542 -18.86 3.24 8.90
C ALA A 542 -19.22 4.64 9.45
N ALA A 543 -19.37 5.62 8.58
CA ALA A 543 -19.78 6.99 8.90
C ALA A 543 -21.07 7.07 9.74
N GLU A 544 -21.99 6.10 9.61
CA GLU A 544 -23.22 6.08 10.42
C GLU A 544 -23.00 5.80 11.92
N ARG A 545 -21.81 5.30 12.29
CA ARG A 545 -21.47 4.92 13.67
C ARG A 545 -20.44 5.85 14.30
N ILE A 546 -19.76 6.64 13.49
CA ILE A 546 -18.76 7.59 13.97
C ILE A 546 -19.48 8.81 14.53
N ASP A 547 -19.17 9.16 15.77
CA ASP A 547 -19.75 10.32 16.47
C ASP A 547 -18.71 11.01 17.35
N VAL A 548 -19.00 12.22 17.78
CA VAL A 548 -18.16 13.03 18.66
C VAL A 548 -19.01 13.64 19.78
N ASP A 549 -18.55 13.49 21.01
CA ASP A 549 -19.23 14.07 22.18
C ASP A 549 -18.93 15.58 22.37
N GLU A 550 -19.56 16.21 23.33
CA GLU A 550 -19.39 17.63 23.67
C GLU A 550 -17.95 18.00 24.10
N ASN A 551 -17.14 17.05 24.49
CA ASN A 551 -15.74 17.22 24.88
C ASN A 551 -14.77 16.95 23.72
N GLY A 552 -15.28 16.65 22.51
CA GLY A 552 -14.50 16.32 21.34
C GLY A 552 -13.98 14.87 21.32
N LYS A 553 -14.48 14.00 22.20
CA LYS A 553 -14.10 12.59 22.21
C LYS A 553 -14.85 11.83 21.12
N ILE A 554 -14.11 11.16 20.24
CA ILE A 554 -14.63 10.38 19.12
C ILE A 554 -15.03 8.98 19.59
N SER A 555 -16.13 8.48 19.04
CA SER A 555 -16.60 7.11 19.19
C SER A 555 -16.89 6.48 17.83
N GLY A 556 -16.97 5.15 17.76
CA GLY A 556 -17.31 4.42 16.53
C GLY A 556 -16.23 4.43 15.43
N LEU A 557 -15.08 5.00 15.68
CA LEU A 557 -13.92 4.95 14.78
C LEU A 557 -13.14 3.65 15.04
N PHE A 558 -13.73 2.49 14.69
CA PHE A 558 -13.25 1.10 14.87
C PHE A 558 -13.22 0.54 16.29
#